data_0785df699a4fde9613ead15378d064d7
#
_entry.id   0785df699a4fde9613ead15378d064d7
#
_cell.length_a   1.000
_cell.length_b   1.000
_cell.length_c   1.000
_cell.angle_alpha   90.00
_cell.angle_beta   90.00
_cell.angle_gamma   90.00
#
_symmetry.space_group_name_H-M   'P 1'
#
loop_
_entity.id
_entity.type
_entity.pdbx_description
1 polymer ?
#
loop_
_entity_poly.entity_id
_entity_poly.type
_entity_poly.pdbx_seq_one_letter_code
_entity_poly.pdbx_strand_id
1 'polypeptide(L)'
;MVYGRVHEKDAVEAYALLLRSLERQITVQETGLHIHSDHPLLAASPDRVVRTDGEEGILEVKCPFSKRGQTMDEACEDSKFCCRLEDGEAVLKTDHEYYFQIQGQMAITGHNWCDFVVWFGPNKVHLQRIPYNRVFWDTEMLPSLLHFMRYALIPEILTRRVKRLNRLYTKGQYVSYRKLLNGFFVCKHHDGLVMKIKRIASKVN
;
A
#
# COMPACT_ATOMS: atom_id res chain seq x y z
N MET A 1 -11.23 3.36 -8.50
CA MET A 1 -10.10 2.56 -9.04
C MET A 1 -9.63 3.05 -10.42
N VAL A 2 -10.51 3.42 -11.36
CA VAL A 2 -10.08 3.90 -12.70
C VAL A 2 -9.27 5.19 -12.62
N TYR A 3 -9.73 6.17 -11.83
CA TYR A 3 -9.08 7.48 -11.69
C TYR A 3 -7.61 7.38 -11.24
N GLY A 4 -7.33 6.59 -10.18
CA GLY A 4 -5.97 6.42 -9.68
C GLY A 4 -5.00 5.83 -10.71
N ARG A 5 -5.47 4.87 -11.52
CA ARG A 5 -4.65 4.28 -12.59
C ARG A 5 -4.36 5.29 -13.72
N VAL A 6 -5.36 6.08 -14.08
CA VAL A 6 -5.22 7.08 -15.17
C VAL A 6 -4.22 8.15 -14.79
N HIS A 7 -4.25 8.61 -13.53
CA HIS A 7 -3.42 9.73 -13.06
C HIS A 7 -2.14 9.32 -12.33
N GLU A 8 -1.83 8.02 -12.27
CA GLU A 8 -0.59 7.53 -11.63
C GLU A 8 0.67 8.13 -12.29
N LYS A 9 0.69 8.19 -13.62
CA LYS A 9 1.83 8.79 -14.35
C LYS A 9 1.96 10.28 -14.08
N ASP A 10 0.86 11.01 -14.07
CA ASP A 10 0.84 12.44 -13.77
C ASP A 10 1.39 12.71 -12.36
N ALA A 11 1.00 11.89 -11.40
CA ALA A 11 1.46 11.99 -10.02
C ALA A 11 2.94 11.66 -9.84
N VAL A 12 3.44 10.63 -10.55
CA VAL A 12 4.88 10.29 -10.58
C VAL A 12 5.69 11.42 -11.21
N GLU A 13 5.20 12.02 -12.28
CA GLU A 13 5.86 13.17 -12.91
C GLU A 13 5.89 14.38 -11.99
N ALA A 14 4.76 14.70 -11.33
CA ALA A 14 4.68 15.78 -10.35
C ALA A 14 5.64 15.58 -9.18
N TYR A 15 5.78 14.35 -8.68
CA TYR A 15 6.77 13.97 -7.66
C TYR A 15 8.20 14.21 -8.16
N ALA A 16 8.53 13.75 -9.37
CA ALA A 16 9.87 13.93 -9.94
C ALA A 16 10.22 15.41 -10.16
N LEU A 17 9.25 16.20 -10.60
CA LEU A 17 9.41 17.67 -10.75
C LEU A 17 9.63 18.33 -9.38
N LEU A 18 8.88 17.95 -8.36
CA LEU A 18 9.06 18.45 -7.00
C LEU A 18 10.48 18.21 -6.48
N LEU A 19 11.01 16.99 -6.60
CA LEU A 19 12.36 16.70 -6.13
C LEU A 19 13.45 17.42 -6.93
N ARG A 20 13.27 17.56 -8.25
CA ARG A 20 14.20 18.33 -9.07
C ARG A 20 14.19 19.82 -8.71
N SER A 21 13.03 20.39 -8.35
CA SER A 21 12.95 21.78 -7.88
C SER A 21 13.68 22.02 -6.55
N LEU A 22 13.93 20.93 -5.78
CA LEU A 22 14.74 20.92 -4.57
C LEU A 22 16.22 20.57 -4.83
N GLU A 23 16.66 20.68 -6.10
CA GLU A 23 18.02 20.40 -6.58
C GLU A 23 18.49 18.96 -6.30
N ARG A 24 17.57 18.01 -6.10
CA ARG A 24 17.90 16.60 -5.91
C ARG A 24 18.08 15.87 -7.23
N GLN A 25 19.12 15.05 -7.31
CA GLN A 25 19.27 14.10 -8.41
C GLN A 25 18.32 12.93 -8.19
N ILE A 26 17.40 12.71 -9.13
CA ILE A 26 16.40 11.66 -9.01
C ILE A 26 16.34 10.80 -10.27
N THR A 27 16.29 9.49 -10.07
CA THR A 27 15.90 8.51 -11.09
C THR A 27 14.68 7.74 -10.59
N VAL A 28 13.65 7.66 -11.43
CA VAL A 28 12.41 6.92 -11.15
C VAL A 28 12.27 5.82 -12.17
N GLN A 29 12.16 4.57 -11.70
CA GLN A 29 12.10 3.39 -12.55
C GLN A 29 10.83 2.59 -12.31
N GLU A 30 10.24 2.07 -13.39
CA GLU A 30 9.17 1.08 -13.28
C GLU A 30 9.73 -0.20 -12.66
N THR A 31 8.91 -0.85 -11.84
CA THR A 31 9.26 -2.11 -11.21
C THR A 31 8.12 -3.11 -11.35
N GLY A 32 8.44 -4.39 -11.26
CA GLY A 32 7.48 -5.46 -11.36
C GLY A 32 7.09 -6.04 -10.00
N LEU A 33 6.79 -7.34 -10.03
CA LEU A 33 6.48 -8.11 -8.84
C LEU A 33 7.76 -8.57 -8.15
N HIS A 34 7.92 -8.20 -6.89
CA HIS A 34 8.98 -8.68 -6.01
C HIS A 34 8.44 -9.81 -5.14
N ILE A 35 9.23 -10.86 -4.96
CA ILE A 35 8.90 -12.01 -4.12
C ILE A 35 9.83 -11.99 -2.90
N HIS A 36 9.26 -12.16 -1.70
CA HIS A 36 10.03 -12.19 -0.46
C HIS A 36 10.99 -13.39 -0.46
N SER A 37 12.27 -13.17 -0.12
CA SER A 37 13.33 -14.21 -0.17
C SER A 37 12.99 -15.43 0.69
N ASP A 38 12.55 -15.22 1.92
CA ASP A 38 12.33 -16.29 2.90
C ASP A 38 10.87 -16.79 2.92
N HIS A 39 9.95 -16.00 2.35
CA HIS A 39 8.52 -16.30 2.31
C HIS A 39 7.97 -16.14 0.90
N PRO A 40 8.24 -17.06 -0.05
CA PRO A 40 7.94 -16.88 -1.48
C PRO A 40 6.44 -16.81 -1.82
N LEU A 41 5.56 -17.00 -0.85
CA LEU A 41 4.13 -16.73 -0.99
C LEU A 41 3.76 -15.26 -0.69
N LEU A 42 4.70 -14.47 -0.17
CA LEU A 42 4.55 -13.02 0.00
C LEU A 42 5.21 -12.31 -1.18
N ALA A 43 4.45 -11.42 -1.79
CA ALA A 43 4.92 -10.64 -2.91
C ALA A 43 4.35 -9.22 -2.86
N ALA A 44 5.08 -8.26 -3.42
CA ALA A 44 4.69 -6.86 -3.51
C ALA A 44 5.07 -6.26 -4.86
N SER A 45 4.31 -5.26 -5.29
CA SER A 45 4.59 -4.48 -6.49
C SER A 45 4.44 -3.00 -6.15
N PRO A 46 5.52 -2.32 -5.74
CA PRO A 46 5.51 -0.87 -5.56
C PRO A 46 5.20 -0.16 -6.87
N ASP A 47 4.77 1.09 -6.81
CA ASP A 47 4.50 1.85 -8.02
C ASP A 47 5.78 2.12 -8.80
N ARG A 48 6.88 2.49 -8.10
CA ARG A 48 8.20 2.71 -8.71
C ARG A 48 9.31 2.37 -7.71
N VAL A 49 10.51 2.16 -8.23
CA VAL A 49 11.77 2.26 -7.50
C VAL A 49 12.36 3.64 -7.76
N VAL A 50 12.88 4.26 -6.72
CA VAL A 50 13.44 5.62 -6.76
C VAL A 50 14.86 5.59 -6.24
N ARG A 51 15.76 6.23 -7.00
CA ARG A 51 17.11 6.52 -6.54
C ARG A 51 17.29 8.03 -6.43
N THR A 52 17.65 8.50 -5.26
CA THR A 52 17.92 9.92 -4.99
C THR A 52 19.06 10.06 -3.99
N ASP A 53 19.96 11.01 -4.26
CA ASP A 53 21.10 11.31 -3.39
C ASP A 53 21.99 10.08 -3.04
N GLY A 54 22.08 9.12 -3.97
CA GLY A 54 22.86 7.89 -3.79
C GLY A 54 22.13 6.76 -3.03
N GLU A 55 20.93 6.99 -2.54
CA GLU A 55 20.10 6.01 -1.85
C GLU A 55 18.99 5.49 -2.77
N GLU A 56 18.56 4.25 -2.53
CA GLU A 56 17.46 3.62 -3.25
C GLU A 56 16.29 3.30 -2.31
N GLY A 57 15.09 3.58 -2.75
CA GLY A 57 13.86 3.33 -2.04
C GLY A 57 12.69 3.07 -2.99
N ILE A 58 11.50 3.02 -2.45
CA ILE A 58 10.29 2.83 -3.25
C ILE A 58 9.39 4.07 -3.23
N LEU A 59 8.52 4.15 -4.22
CA LEU A 59 7.48 5.18 -4.34
C LEU A 59 6.11 4.51 -4.34
N GLU A 60 5.21 5.03 -3.54
CA GLU A 60 3.79 4.68 -3.57
C GLU A 60 2.95 5.92 -3.75
N VAL A 61 2.13 5.94 -4.79
CA VAL A 61 1.33 7.10 -5.19
C VAL A 61 -0.14 6.85 -4.95
N LYS A 62 -0.84 7.84 -4.41
CA LYS A 62 -2.30 7.83 -4.23
C LYS A 62 -2.93 9.05 -4.91
N CYS A 63 -3.92 8.78 -5.78
CA CYS A 63 -4.72 9.82 -6.44
C CYS A 63 -6.18 9.67 -5.99
N PRO A 64 -6.57 10.24 -4.83
CA PRO A 64 -7.91 10.06 -4.27
C PRO A 64 -8.94 10.89 -5.06
N PHE A 65 -9.80 10.25 -5.83
CA PHE A 65 -10.84 10.92 -6.63
C PHE A 65 -11.75 11.83 -5.79
N SER A 66 -12.12 11.40 -4.59
CA SER A 66 -12.99 12.15 -3.69
C SER A 66 -12.36 13.44 -3.15
N LYS A 67 -11.03 13.55 -3.23
CA LYS A 67 -10.25 14.69 -2.71
C LYS A 67 -9.60 15.53 -3.82
N ARG A 68 -9.95 15.27 -5.09
CA ARG A 68 -9.38 16.00 -6.23
C ARG A 68 -9.62 17.51 -6.10
N GLY A 69 -8.58 18.28 -6.37
CA GLY A 69 -8.62 19.74 -6.30
C GLY A 69 -8.51 20.33 -4.90
N GLN A 70 -8.60 19.53 -3.84
CA GLN A 70 -8.40 19.98 -2.46
C GLN A 70 -6.91 20.25 -2.18
N THR A 71 -6.66 20.93 -1.07
CA THR A 71 -5.34 20.97 -0.43
C THR A 71 -5.19 19.77 0.50
N MET A 72 -3.97 19.53 0.99
CA MET A 72 -3.71 18.47 1.95
C MET A 72 -4.43 18.72 3.28
N ASP A 73 -4.45 19.98 3.74
CA ASP A 73 -5.10 20.37 4.99
C ASP A 73 -6.62 20.15 4.92
N GLU A 74 -7.27 20.61 3.84
CA GLU A 74 -8.69 20.36 3.59
C GLU A 74 -9.01 18.86 3.55
N ALA A 75 -8.13 18.05 2.98
CA ALA A 75 -8.32 16.61 2.94
C ALA A 75 -8.20 15.96 4.34
N CYS A 76 -7.32 16.48 5.20
CA CYS A 76 -7.10 16.00 6.57
C CYS A 76 -8.27 16.33 7.52
N GLU A 77 -9.16 17.27 7.19
CA GLU A 77 -10.40 17.52 7.94
C GLU A 77 -11.35 16.30 7.95
N ASP A 78 -11.26 15.46 6.91
CA ASP A 78 -12.01 14.20 6.88
C ASP A 78 -11.30 13.13 7.73
N SER A 79 -11.92 12.76 8.83
CA SER A 79 -11.39 11.72 9.74
C SER A 79 -11.15 10.36 9.07
N LYS A 80 -11.79 10.09 7.92
CA LYS A 80 -11.60 8.87 7.13
C LYS A 80 -10.45 8.96 6.13
N PHE A 81 -9.88 10.14 5.96
CA PHE A 81 -8.74 10.31 5.07
C PHE A 81 -7.49 9.61 5.65
N CYS A 82 -6.58 9.18 4.76
CA CYS A 82 -5.41 8.40 5.14
C CYS A 82 -4.39 9.17 5.99
N CYS A 83 -4.37 10.51 5.89
CA CYS A 83 -3.46 11.36 6.65
C CYS A 83 -4.22 12.16 7.73
N ARG A 84 -3.46 12.70 8.67
CA ARG A 84 -3.91 13.67 9.66
C ARG A 84 -2.85 14.76 9.83
N LEU A 85 -3.24 15.90 10.36
CA LEU A 85 -2.28 16.94 10.74
C LEU A 85 -1.69 16.61 12.11
N GLU A 86 -0.36 16.62 12.20
CA GLU A 86 0.42 16.54 13.43
C GLU A 86 1.43 17.69 13.41
N ASP A 87 1.36 18.58 14.39
CA ASP A 87 2.23 19.76 14.50
C ASP A 87 2.27 20.63 13.22
N GLY A 88 1.14 20.68 12.50
CA GLY A 88 1.01 21.43 11.24
C GLY A 88 1.48 20.70 9.99
N GLU A 89 2.01 19.49 10.12
CA GLU A 89 2.41 18.66 8.99
C GLU A 89 1.44 17.49 8.78
N ALA A 90 1.15 17.17 7.53
CA ALA A 90 0.28 16.05 7.23
C ALA A 90 1.08 14.74 7.23
N VAL A 91 0.67 13.80 8.08
CA VAL A 91 1.32 12.49 8.23
C VAL A 91 0.35 11.34 7.96
N LEU A 92 0.84 10.29 7.32
CA LEU A 92 0.10 9.05 7.09
C LEU A 92 -0.21 8.37 8.43
N LYS A 93 -1.47 8.06 8.67
CA LYS A 93 -1.92 7.35 9.88
C LYS A 93 -1.31 5.95 9.92
N THR A 94 -0.65 5.59 11.01
CA THR A 94 0.01 4.29 11.18
C THR A 94 -0.96 3.12 11.28
N ASP A 95 -2.24 3.38 11.56
CA ASP A 95 -3.30 2.39 11.57
C ASP A 95 -4.10 2.32 10.25
N HIS A 96 -3.72 3.11 9.23
CA HIS A 96 -4.34 3.11 7.92
C HIS A 96 -3.76 1.99 7.02
N GLU A 97 -4.59 1.44 6.13
CA GLU A 97 -4.21 0.37 5.20
C GLU A 97 -2.98 0.71 4.33
N TYR A 98 -2.77 1.99 4.00
CA TYR A 98 -1.62 2.42 3.19
C TYR A 98 -0.30 2.33 3.95
N TYR A 99 -0.30 2.55 5.27
CA TYR A 99 0.90 2.34 6.08
C TYR A 99 1.32 0.87 6.08
N PHE A 100 0.37 -0.05 6.28
CA PHE A 100 0.64 -1.49 6.17
C PHE A 100 1.14 -1.87 4.78
N GLN A 101 0.53 -1.32 3.72
CA GLN A 101 0.96 -1.57 2.35
C GLN A 101 2.43 -1.18 2.14
N ILE A 102 2.81 0.04 2.53
CA ILE A 102 4.15 0.59 2.37
C ILE A 102 5.18 -0.21 3.17
N GLN A 103 4.90 -0.52 4.44
CA GLN A 103 5.80 -1.31 5.29
C GLN A 103 6.03 -2.71 4.70
N GLY A 104 4.99 -3.34 4.20
CA GLY A 104 5.11 -4.64 3.55
C GLY A 104 5.86 -4.60 2.22
N GLN A 105 5.64 -3.57 1.41
CA GLN A 105 6.42 -3.37 0.19
C GLN A 105 7.90 -3.24 0.51
N MET A 106 8.28 -2.40 1.48
CA MET A 106 9.67 -2.24 1.90
C MET A 106 10.29 -3.53 2.40
N ALA A 107 9.57 -4.27 3.26
CA ALA A 107 10.05 -5.56 3.76
C ALA A 107 10.31 -6.57 2.65
N ILE A 108 9.42 -6.65 1.65
CA ILE A 108 9.51 -7.62 0.56
C ILE A 108 10.58 -7.23 -0.46
N THR A 109 10.74 -5.92 -0.71
CA THR A 109 11.70 -5.41 -1.70
C THR A 109 13.09 -5.16 -1.11
N GLY A 110 13.23 -5.16 0.22
CA GLY A 110 14.50 -4.90 0.91
C GLY A 110 14.89 -3.42 0.97
N HIS A 111 13.94 -2.50 0.75
CA HIS A 111 14.20 -1.06 0.82
C HIS A 111 13.94 -0.50 2.21
N ASN A 112 14.70 0.54 2.59
CA ASN A 112 14.66 1.12 3.92
C ASN A 112 13.76 2.35 4.05
N TRP A 113 13.24 2.87 2.93
CA TRP A 113 12.33 3.99 2.90
C TRP A 113 11.38 3.92 1.71
N CYS A 114 10.23 4.58 1.89
CA CYS A 114 9.22 4.79 0.86
C CYS A 114 8.86 6.27 0.81
N ASP A 115 8.87 6.87 -0.36
CA ASP A 115 8.24 8.16 -0.60
C ASP A 115 6.75 7.92 -0.88
N PHE A 116 5.92 8.31 0.08
CA PHE A 116 4.47 8.27 -0.02
C PHE A 116 3.96 9.58 -0.59
N VAL A 117 3.30 9.51 -1.73
CA VAL A 117 2.81 10.67 -2.47
C VAL A 117 1.29 10.65 -2.54
N VAL A 118 0.67 11.77 -2.19
CA VAL A 118 -0.76 12.00 -2.44
C VAL A 118 -0.90 13.13 -3.47
N TRP A 119 -1.53 12.81 -4.59
CA TRP A 119 -1.75 13.75 -5.68
C TRP A 119 -3.23 14.14 -5.78
N PHE A 120 -3.50 15.43 -5.69
CA PHE A 120 -4.86 16.00 -5.71
C PHE A 120 -5.21 16.65 -7.05
N GLY A 121 -4.26 16.69 -7.98
CA GLY A 121 -4.37 17.35 -9.28
C GLY A 121 -3.10 18.11 -9.63
N PRO A 122 -3.08 18.79 -10.78
CA PRO A 122 -1.93 19.57 -11.22
C PRO A 122 -1.47 20.56 -10.14
N ASN A 123 -0.15 20.59 -9.88
CA ASN A 123 0.51 21.45 -8.88
C ASN A 123 0.05 21.25 -7.43
N LYS A 124 -0.66 20.15 -7.13
CA LYS A 124 -1.12 19.80 -5.78
C LYS A 124 -0.64 18.40 -5.43
N VAL A 125 0.57 18.32 -4.88
CA VAL A 125 1.21 17.09 -4.47
C VAL A 125 1.70 17.21 -3.04
N HIS A 126 1.47 16.18 -2.24
CA HIS A 126 2.05 16.01 -0.91
C HIS A 126 3.01 14.84 -0.94
N LEU A 127 4.16 15.01 -0.32
CA LEU A 127 5.22 14.02 -0.20
C LEU A 127 5.57 13.81 1.26
N GLN A 128 5.57 12.56 1.70
CA GLN A 128 6.12 12.14 2.99
C GLN A 128 7.08 10.97 2.79
N ARG A 129 8.33 11.10 3.26
CA ARG A 129 9.25 9.96 3.34
C ARG A 129 8.96 9.16 4.59
N ILE A 130 8.69 7.86 4.42
CA ILE A 130 8.34 6.93 5.49
C ILE A 130 9.48 5.92 5.62
N PRO A 131 10.12 5.82 6.79
CA PRO A 131 11.16 4.83 7.04
C PRO A 131 10.55 3.43 7.22
N TYR A 132 11.33 2.42 6.90
CA TYR A 132 10.98 1.03 7.20
C TYR A 132 11.00 0.78 8.71
N ASN A 133 9.90 0.25 9.22
CA ASN A 133 9.77 -0.14 10.61
C ASN A 133 9.89 -1.66 10.75
N ARG A 134 11.12 -2.13 10.94
CA ARG A 134 11.42 -3.55 11.07
C ARG A 134 10.70 -4.20 12.25
N VAL A 135 10.62 -3.50 13.40
CA VAL A 135 9.93 -4.04 14.59
C VAL A 135 8.46 -4.29 14.27
N PHE A 136 7.78 -3.31 13.65
CA PHE A 136 6.38 -3.45 13.23
C PHE A 136 6.19 -4.62 12.24
N TRP A 137 7.11 -4.77 11.28
CA TRP A 137 7.08 -5.90 10.36
C TRP A 137 7.21 -7.23 11.09
N ASP A 138 8.25 -7.40 11.92
CA ASP A 138 8.59 -8.67 12.54
C ASP A 138 7.57 -9.09 13.62
N THR A 139 6.98 -8.13 14.37
CA THR A 139 6.09 -8.42 15.50
C THR A 139 4.60 -8.43 15.13
N GLU A 140 4.17 -7.60 14.18
CA GLU A 140 2.76 -7.42 13.87
C GLU A 140 2.37 -8.00 12.50
N MET A 141 3.13 -7.62 11.46
CA MET A 141 2.72 -7.89 10.10
C MET A 141 3.04 -9.30 9.63
N LEU A 142 4.30 -9.70 9.71
CA LEU A 142 4.75 -11.00 9.21
C LEU A 142 4.05 -12.17 9.89
N PRO A 143 3.94 -12.23 11.24
CA PRO A 143 3.21 -13.30 11.91
C PRO A 143 1.74 -13.40 11.47
N SER A 144 1.09 -12.24 11.30
CA SER A 144 -0.30 -12.16 10.86
C SER A 144 -0.48 -12.64 9.42
N LEU A 145 0.44 -12.27 8.53
CA LEU A 145 0.41 -12.70 7.13
C LEU A 145 0.64 -14.21 7.00
N LEU A 146 1.64 -14.76 7.70
CA LEU A 146 1.92 -16.18 7.70
C LEU A 146 0.75 -17.00 8.27
N HIS A 147 0.11 -16.49 9.32
CA HIS A 147 -1.09 -17.12 9.86
C HIS A 147 -2.24 -17.11 8.83
N PHE A 148 -2.51 -15.96 8.21
CA PHE A 148 -3.52 -15.87 7.17
C PHE A 148 -3.24 -16.83 6.01
N MET A 149 -2.01 -16.87 5.54
CA MET A 149 -1.61 -17.79 4.47
C MET A 149 -1.88 -19.23 4.85
N ARG A 150 -1.42 -19.65 6.04
CA ARG A 150 -1.53 -21.04 6.51
C ARG A 150 -2.98 -21.48 6.71
N TYR A 151 -3.80 -20.64 7.31
CA TYR A 151 -5.14 -21.03 7.76
C TYR A 151 -6.28 -20.56 6.86
N ALA A 152 -6.02 -19.70 5.91
CA ALA A 152 -7.03 -19.19 5.01
C ALA A 152 -6.66 -19.33 3.55
N LEU A 153 -5.54 -18.75 3.10
CA LEU A 153 -5.20 -18.66 1.69
C LEU A 153 -4.87 -20.05 1.10
N ILE A 154 -3.94 -20.78 1.72
CA ILE A 154 -3.56 -22.13 1.26
C ILE A 154 -4.75 -23.09 1.26
N PRO A 155 -5.55 -23.19 2.35
CA PRO A 155 -6.76 -24.00 2.33
C PRO A 155 -7.77 -23.58 1.24
N GLU A 156 -7.92 -22.29 0.97
CA GLU A 156 -8.80 -21.83 -0.10
C GLU A 156 -8.29 -22.20 -1.50
N ILE A 157 -6.99 -22.08 -1.73
CA ILE A 157 -6.37 -22.50 -3.00
C ILE A 157 -6.60 -23.98 -3.26
N LEU A 158 -6.39 -24.83 -2.23
CA LEU A 158 -6.52 -26.29 -2.35
C LEU A 158 -7.98 -26.77 -2.45
N THR A 159 -8.85 -26.21 -1.63
CA THR A 159 -10.22 -26.73 -1.48
C THR A 159 -11.28 -25.93 -2.24
N ARG A 160 -10.99 -24.69 -2.59
CA ARG A 160 -11.93 -23.71 -3.14
C ARG A 160 -13.24 -23.62 -2.33
N ARG A 161 -13.13 -23.77 -1.00
CA ARG A 161 -14.27 -23.87 -0.09
C ARG A 161 -15.20 -22.68 -0.17
N VAL A 162 -14.65 -21.46 -0.18
CA VAL A 162 -15.45 -20.24 -0.30
C VAL A 162 -16.23 -20.23 -1.62
N LYS A 163 -15.57 -20.62 -2.72
CA LYS A 163 -16.19 -20.69 -4.03
C LYS A 163 -17.29 -21.76 -4.10
N ARG A 164 -17.07 -22.94 -3.50
CA ARG A 164 -18.01 -24.09 -3.58
C ARG A 164 -19.19 -23.95 -2.62
N LEU A 165 -18.94 -23.54 -1.40
CA LEU A 165 -19.92 -23.60 -0.32
C LEU A 165 -20.48 -22.22 0.06
N ASN A 166 -19.95 -21.15 -0.52
CA ASN A 166 -20.22 -19.74 -0.13
C ASN A 166 -20.08 -19.51 1.38
N ARG A 167 -19.16 -20.25 2.03
CA ARG A 167 -18.89 -20.19 3.47
C ARG A 167 -17.47 -19.74 3.69
N LEU A 168 -17.31 -18.69 4.48
CA LEU A 168 -16.00 -18.24 4.94
C LEU A 168 -15.41 -19.20 5.98
N TYR A 169 -14.10 -19.15 6.14
CA TYR A 169 -13.43 -19.80 7.26
C TYR A 169 -13.89 -19.13 8.57
N THR A 170 -13.94 -19.85 9.67
CA THR A 170 -14.61 -19.44 10.91
C THR A 170 -14.18 -18.08 11.48
N LYS A 171 -15.12 -17.35 12.05
CA LYS A 171 -14.99 -15.95 12.50
C LYS A 171 -13.77 -15.64 13.41
N GLY A 172 -13.36 -16.58 14.26
CA GLY A 172 -12.24 -16.37 15.20
C GLY A 172 -10.87 -16.23 14.52
N GLN A 173 -10.71 -16.69 13.30
CA GLN A 173 -9.44 -16.66 12.56
C GLN A 173 -9.24 -15.37 11.75
N TYR A 174 -10.30 -14.60 11.48
CA TYR A 174 -10.27 -13.46 10.54
C TYR A 174 -10.42 -12.07 11.18
N VAL A 175 -10.94 -11.97 12.39
CA VAL A 175 -11.31 -10.66 12.97
C VAL A 175 -10.10 -9.77 13.21
N SER A 176 -8.96 -10.36 13.56
CA SER A 176 -7.72 -9.61 13.77
C SER A 176 -7.00 -9.18 12.48
N TYR A 177 -7.38 -9.76 11.33
CA TYR A 177 -6.71 -9.52 10.04
C TYR A 177 -7.41 -8.50 9.14
N ARG A 178 -8.53 -7.94 9.57
CA ARG A 178 -9.33 -7.01 8.78
C ARG A 178 -8.52 -5.80 8.28
N LYS A 179 -7.63 -5.26 9.12
CA LYS A 179 -6.75 -4.15 8.77
C LYS A 179 -5.67 -4.56 7.78
N LEU A 180 -5.10 -5.74 7.95
CA LEU A 180 -4.04 -6.27 7.08
C LEU A 180 -4.56 -6.62 5.68
N LEU A 181 -5.73 -7.25 5.57
CA LEU A 181 -6.33 -7.65 4.30
C LEU A 181 -6.63 -6.45 3.38
N ASN A 182 -6.96 -5.31 3.94
CA ASN A 182 -7.25 -4.11 3.16
C ASN A 182 -5.99 -3.46 2.56
N GLY A 183 -4.82 -3.57 3.20
CA GLY A 183 -3.57 -2.95 2.77
C GLY A 183 -2.69 -3.81 1.85
N PHE A 184 -2.68 -5.11 2.06
CA PHE A 184 -1.65 -6.00 1.50
C PHE A 184 -1.89 -6.51 0.08
N PHE A 185 -3.13 -6.55 -0.38
CA PHE A 185 -3.44 -7.17 -1.65
C PHE A 185 -3.75 -6.18 -2.76
N VAL A 186 -2.92 -5.18 -2.91
CA VAL A 186 -2.92 -4.36 -4.12
C VAL A 186 -1.78 -4.80 -5.04
N CYS A 187 -1.84 -6.05 -5.48
CA CYS A 187 -1.12 -6.42 -6.68
C CYS A 187 -1.93 -5.90 -7.87
N LYS A 188 -1.42 -4.88 -8.55
CA LYS A 188 -2.12 -4.17 -9.63
C LYS A 188 -2.33 -5.02 -10.89
N HIS A 189 -1.78 -6.23 -10.99
CA HIS A 189 -1.70 -6.97 -12.25
C HIS A 189 -2.38 -8.34 -12.31
N HIS A 190 -3.05 -8.83 -11.26
CA HIS A 190 -3.80 -10.07 -11.37
C HIS A 190 -5.22 -9.93 -10.83
N ASP A 191 -6.13 -9.56 -11.72
CA ASP A 191 -7.56 -9.29 -11.46
C ASP A 191 -8.37 -10.46 -10.86
N GLY A 192 -7.83 -11.66 -10.78
CA GLY A 192 -8.57 -12.84 -10.37
C GLY A 192 -8.55 -13.16 -8.87
N LEU A 193 -7.38 -13.25 -8.24
CA LEU A 193 -7.23 -13.76 -6.88
C LEU A 193 -7.37 -12.66 -5.81
N VAL A 194 -6.84 -11.50 -6.08
CA VAL A 194 -6.85 -10.32 -5.19
C VAL A 194 -8.24 -9.72 -5.06
N MET A 195 -8.99 -9.62 -6.15
CA MET A 195 -10.39 -9.18 -6.13
C MET A 195 -11.29 -10.12 -5.34
N LYS A 196 -10.99 -11.43 -5.31
CA LYS A 196 -11.76 -12.39 -4.50
C LYS A 196 -11.52 -12.21 -3.00
N ILE A 197 -10.33 -11.87 -2.57
CA ILE A 197 -10.02 -11.64 -1.15
C ILE A 197 -10.68 -10.34 -0.66
N LYS A 198 -10.66 -9.25 -1.44
CA LYS A 198 -11.45 -8.04 -1.13
C LYS A 198 -12.96 -8.32 -1.06
N ARG A 199 -13.49 -9.12 -1.97
CA ARG A 199 -14.91 -9.52 -1.96
C ARG A 199 -15.28 -10.41 -0.78
N ILE A 200 -14.34 -11.22 -0.29
CA ILE A 200 -14.52 -12.06 0.89
C ILE A 200 -14.52 -11.17 2.15
N ALA A 201 -13.60 -10.23 2.27
CA ALA A 201 -13.52 -9.30 3.40
C ALA A 201 -14.75 -8.36 3.49
N SER A 202 -15.31 -7.92 2.35
CA SER A 202 -16.51 -7.05 2.32
C SER A 202 -17.82 -7.78 2.62
N LYS A 203 -17.85 -9.13 2.56
CA LYS A 203 -19.04 -9.94 2.87
C LYS A 203 -19.09 -10.46 4.31
N VAL A 204 -18.11 -10.11 5.15
CA VAL A 204 -18.02 -10.50 6.58
C VAL A 204 -18.63 -9.44 7.50
N ASN A 205 -19.31 -8.44 6.94
CA ASN A 205 -20.14 -7.49 7.69
C ASN A 205 -21.52 -8.04 7.97
#